data_12895183c3bbedc66c9d9773f65bc660
#
_entry.id   12895183c3bbedc66c9d9773f65bc660
#
_cell.length_a   1.000
_cell.length_b   1.000
_cell.length_c   1.000
_cell.angle_alpha   90.00
_cell.angle_beta   90.00
_cell.angle_gamma   90.00
#
_symmetry.space_group_name_H-M   'P 1'
#
loop_
_entity.id
_entity.type
_entity.pdbx_description
1 polymer ?
#
loop_
_entity_poly.entity_id
_entity_poly.type
_entity_poly.pdbx_seq_one_letter_code
_entity_poly.pdbx_strand_id
1 'polypeptide(L)'
;MEYKFIEALPPLLYDTFVKKHKHCHLLQSAGWGEVKSNWTPYLTALENEEGDIVAAGLVLARSFPLGQSMWYLPKGPVLDYENHAVRDAYLKGLIAFAEKKRVTLVKIDPPIVRRSLMLEDYPGTTDPRAQEQIEALEALGYIHQGLSLDLESTIQPRFSAITYNTADFYEQLPKRTKRFIRDTENRFVTVSREGREGLEDFAFLIRQTEENKDITLRDQAYFEAIWDAFGDDTYLYMARIDVVYALEQMQQQLAEVNQKLEDLPPNTPKKRRQLVIQQESYQKQIDFFNERLAEEGQHQIVAGALGVEYGHVFELLYAGRNTVWGRIPAQDSIYVMSMQEAFERGMTSVSTGGVPGTLDDGLTKFKASFSPHFVETIGELDYPVKPLIYRGLVTAINLRNKLARR
;
A
#
# COMPACT_ATOMS: atom_id res chain seq x y z
N MET A 1 30.70 13.24 20.27
CA MET A 1 29.35 13.81 20.12
C MET A 1 28.46 13.23 21.19
N GLU A 2 27.87 14.09 21.98
CA GLU A 2 26.87 13.73 22.97
C GLU A 2 25.49 13.76 22.30
N TYR A 3 24.67 12.72 22.48
CA TYR A 3 23.33 12.67 21.95
C TYR A 3 22.33 12.65 23.10
N LYS A 4 21.19 13.32 22.91
CA LYS A 4 20.09 13.33 23.87
C LYS A 4 18.86 12.65 23.29
N PHE A 5 18.41 11.56 23.93
CA PHE A 5 17.17 10.89 23.56
C PHE A 5 15.95 11.65 24.10
N ILE A 6 14.98 11.91 23.22
CA ILE A 6 13.75 12.64 23.52
C ILE A 6 12.59 11.61 23.52
N GLU A 7 11.90 11.50 24.67
CA GLU A 7 10.80 10.54 24.85
C GLU A 7 9.47 11.02 24.24
N ALA A 8 9.30 12.34 24.03
CA ALA A 8 8.11 12.96 23.47
C ALA A 8 8.46 14.25 22.71
N LEU A 9 8.61 14.14 21.40
CA LEU A 9 8.82 15.30 20.53
C LEU A 9 7.46 15.86 20.09
N PRO A 10 7.27 17.18 20.00
CA PRO A 10 6.04 17.76 19.46
C PRO A 10 5.77 17.28 18.02
N PRO A 11 4.51 16.94 17.66
CA PRO A 11 4.16 16.37 16.37
C PRO A 11 4.67 17.15 15.15
N LEU A 12 4.58 18.48 15.19
CA LEU A 12 5.04 19.33 14.10
C LEU A 12 6.57 19.21 13.86
N LEU A 13 7.36 19.20 14.94
CA LEU A 13 8.81 19.04 14.82
C LEU A 13 9.18 17.63 14.36
N TYR A 14 8.46 16.64 14.87
CA TYR A 14 8.62 15.24 14.49
C TYR A 14 8.37 15.04 12.98
N ASP A 15 7.21 15.46 12.47
CA ASP A 15 6.86 15.33 11.06
C ASP A 15 7.76 16.18 10.15
N THR A 16 8.25 17.33 10.62
CA THR A 16 9.20 18.14 9.87
C THR A 16 10.50 17.40 9.59
N PHE A 17 10.99 16.61 10.54
CA PHE A 17 12.17 15.76 10.35
C PHE A 17 11.84 14.55 9.44
N VAL A 18 10.79 13.80 9.77
CA VAL A 18 10.45 12.56 9.06
C VAL A 18 10.13 12.81 7.59
N LYS A 19 9.34 13.84 7.27
CA LYS A 19 8.96 14.20 5.89
C LYS A 19 10.15 14.52 4.98
N LYS A 20 11.27 15.01 5.54
CA LYS A 20 12.49 15.36 4.79
C LYS A 20 13.50 14.22 4.69
N HIS A 21 13.36 13.19 5.52
CA HIS A 21 14.35 12.13 5.61
C HIS A 21 14.23 11.12 4.44
N LYS A 22 15.37 10.57 3.98
CA LYS A 22 15.40 9.55 2.91
C LYS A 22 14.56 8.30 3.18
N HIS A 23 14.33 7.99 4.46
CA HIS A 23 13.46 6.90 4.92
C HIS A 23 12.09 7.39 5.37
N CYS A 24 11.60 8.47 4.76
CA CYS A 24 10.24 8.95 4.97
C CYS A 24 9.23 7.84 4.67
N HIS A 25 8.30 7.63 5.61
CA HIS A 25 7.23 6.64 5.43
C HIS A 25 5.99 7.07 6.20
N LEU A 26 4.81 6.95 5.60
CA LEU A 26 3.53 7.30 6.21
C LEU A 26 3.31 6.65 7.58
N LEU A 27 3.70 5.36 7.73
CA LEU A 27 3.55 4.61 8.98
C LEU A 27 4.44 5.16 10.13
N GLN A 28 5.33 6.08 9.84
CA GLN A 28 6.14 6.82 10.79
C GLN A 28 5.68 8.27 10.96
N SER A 29 4.49 8.65 10.51
CA SER A 29 3.93 9.98 10.75
C SER A 29 3.26 10.09 12.12
N ALA A 30 3.18 11.31 12.66
CA ALA A 30 2.39 11.58 13.87
C ALA A 30 0.90 11.22 13.66
N GLY A 31 0.33 11.59 12.51
CA GLY A 31 -1.05 11.27 12.15
C GLY A 31 -1.34 9.76 12.10
N TRP A 32 -0.36 8.92 11.72
CA TRP A 32 -0.55 7.47 11.79
C TRP A 32 -0.72 6.97 13.23
N GLY A 33 -0.07 7.61 14.19
CA GLY A 33 -0.30 7.34 15.62
C GLY A 33 -1.73 7.60 16.05
N GLU A 34 -2.38 8.62 15.50
CA GLU A 34 -3.79 8.97 15.76
C GLU A 34 -4.76 7.96 15.12
N VAL A 35 -4.49 7.55 13.87
CA VAL A 35 -5.27 6.50 13.18
C VAL A 35 -5.27 5.18 13.96
N LYS A 36 -4.19 4.86 14.67
CA LYS A 36 -4.06 3.62 15.46
C LYS A 36 -4.66 3.75 16.87
N SER A 37 -5.95 4.06 16.97
CA SER A 37 -6.68 4.35 18.21
C SER A 37 -6.57 3.28 19.31
N ASN A 38 -6.25 2.03 18.96
CA ASN A 38 -6.04 0.92 19.91
C ASN A 38 -4.58 0.74 20.35
N TRP A 39 -3.69 1.68 19.99
CA TRP A 39 -2.30 1.79 20.41
C TRP A 39 -2.06 3.15 21.06
N THR A 40 -1.09 3.24 21.97
CA THR A 40 -0.64 4.52 22.52
C THR A 40 0.59 4.97 21.74
N PRO A 41 0.55 6.10 21.03
CA PRO A 41 1.70 6.59 20.28
C PRO A 41 2.70 7.33 21.19
N TYR A 42 4.00 7.16 20.91
CA TYR A 42 5.07 8.03 21.41
C TYR A 42 5.90 8.49 20.22
N LEU A 43 6.10 9.80 20.10
CA LEU A 43 6.94 10.42 19.09
C LEU A 43 8.32 10.65 19.70
N THR A 44 9.24 9.72 19.47
CA THR A 44 10.58 9.74 20.04
C THR A 44 11.60 10.34 19.06
N ALA A 45 12.69 10.90 19.57
CA ALA A 45 13.74 11.48 18.73
C ALA A 45 15.11 11.38 19.38
N LEU A 46 16.15 11.66 18.59
CA LEU A 46 17.52 11.85 19.03
C LEU A 46 17.98 13.25 18.59
N GLU A 47 18.46 14.04 19.53
CA GLU A 47 19.01 15.38 19.33
C GLU A 47 20.54 15.34 19.45
N ASN A 48 21.25 16.02 18.57
CA ASN A 48 22.71 16.18 18.64
C ASN A 48 23.11 17.37 19.55
N GLU A 49 24.39 17.62 19.70
CA GLU A 49 24.93 18.72 20.55
C GLU A 49 24.50 20.11 20.04
N GLU A 50 24.23 20.25 18.75
CA GLU A 50 23.77 21.48 18.12
C GLU A 50 22.25 21.74 18.29
N GLY A 51 21.52 20.77 18.82
CA GLY A 51 20.08 20.84 18.99
C GLY A 51 19.28 20.37 17.79
N ASP A 52 19.94 19.77 16.77
CA ASP A 52 19.28 19.23 15.60
C ASP A 52 18.73 17.83 15.85
N ILE A 53 17.56 17.54 15.32
CA ILE A 53 17.02 16.17 15.32
C ILE A 53 17.73 15.36 14.22
N VAL A 54 18.35 14.25 14.63
CA VAL A 54 19.13 13.36 13.75
C VAL A 54 18.53 11.96 13.60
N ALA A 55 17.57 11.61 14.44
CA ALA A 55 16.77 10.41 14.33
C ALA A 55 15.38 10.62 14.95
N ALA A 56 14.37 9.91 14.47
CA ALA A 56 13.01 9.93 15.01
C ALA A 56 12.33 8.57 14.90
N GLY A 57 11.32 8.31 15.73
CA GLY A 57 10.53 7.09 15.62
C GLY A 57 9.15 7.21 16.26
N LEU A 58 8.12 6.85 15.50
CA LEU A 58 6.79 6.61 16.03
C LEU A 58 6.79 5.23 16.69
N VAL A 59 6.65 5.23 18.00
CA VAL A 59 6.45 4.01 18.79
C VAL A 59 4.96 3.81 19.01
N LEU A 60 4.41 2.72 18.53
CA LEU A 60 3.06 2.27 18.83
C LEU A 60 3.12 1.28 19.99
N ALA A 61 2.58 1.66 21.15
CA ALA A 61 2.58 0.85 22.35
C ALA A 61 1.24 0.14 22.52
N ARG A 62 1.28 -1.18 22.75
CA ARG A 62 0.09 -2.00 22.99
C ARG A 62 0.26 -2.78 24.29
N SER A 63 -0.79 -2.70 25.14
CA SER A 63 -0.85 -3.46 26.39
C SER A 63 -1.53 -4.82 26.18
N PHE A 64 -1.07 -5.80 26.91
CA PHE A 64 -1.60 -7.16 26.98
C PHE A 64 -1.97 -7.54 28.42
N PRO A 65 -2.73 -8.61 28.64
CA PRO A 65 -3.02 -9.13 29.97
C PRO A 65 -1.75 -9.35 30.82
N LEU A 66 -1.91 -9.35 32.13
CA LEU A 66 -0.84 -9.54 33.12
C LEU A 66 0.25 -8.44 33.10
N GLY A 67 -0.12 -7.23 32.70
CA GLY A 67 0.79 -6.07 32.70
C GLY A 67 1.94 -6.19 31.70
N GLN A 68 1.77 -6.99 30.66
CA GLN A 68 2.74 -7.07 29.56
C GLN A 68 2.42 -6.01 28.52
N SER A 69 3.45 -5.59 27.76
CA SER A 69 3.27 -4.63 26.67
C SER A 69 4.31 -4.85 25.58
N MET A 70 3.94 -4.46 24.37
CA MET A 70 4.81 -4.43 23.20
C MET A 70 4.87 -3.02 22.64
N TRP A 71 6.04 -2.59 22.27
CA TRP A 71 6.28 -1.42 21.45
C TRP A 71 6.63 -1.84 20.04
N TYR A 72 6.04 -1.17 19.06
CA TYR A 72 6.28 -1.45 17.66
C TYR A 72 6.56 -0.16 16.87
N LEU A 73 7.62 -0.17 16.08
CA LEU A 73 8.01 0.94 15.20
C LEU A 73 7.82 0.47 13.74
N PRO A 74 6.64 0.71 13.13
CA PRO A 74 6.37 0.26 11.76
C PRO A 74 7.23 1.04 10.75
N LYS A 75 7.95 0.33 9.87
CA LYS A 75 8.86 0.94 8.88
C LYS A 75 9.83 1.98 9.51
N GLY A 76 10.30 1.67 10.69
CA GLY A 76 11.15 2.57 11.47
C GLY A 76 12.08 1.84 12.45
N PRO A 77 12.84 2.65 13.21
CA PRO A 77 12.87 4.12 13.26
C PRO A 77 13.44 4.80 12.00
N VAL A 78 13.17 6.09 11.86
CA VAL A 78 13.66 6.96 10.78
C VAL A 78 15.00 7.57 11.19
N LEU A 79 16.07 7.04 10.63
CA LEU A 79 17.44 7.49 10.89
C LEU A 79 18.39 7.05 9.76
N ASP A 80 19.58 7.60 9.71
CA ASP A 80 20.63 7.10 8.84
C ASP A 80 21.32 5.88 9.45
N TYR A 81 20.99 4.69 8.96
CA TYR A 81 21.53 3.41 9.45
C TYR A 81 23.05 3.26 9.17
N GLU A 82 23.59 4.00 8.21
CA GLU A 82 25.03 4.02 7.93
C GLU A 82 25.79 4.88 8.96
N ASN A 83 25.12 5.80 9.63
CA ASN A 83 25.68 6.53 10.77
C ASN A 83 25.53 5.69 12.06
N HIS A 84 26.51 4.84 12.30
CA HIS A 84 26.50 3.91 13.42
C HIS A 84 26.35 4.61 14.78
N ALA A 85 26.94 5.82 14.95
CA ALA A 85 26.84 6.56 16.21
C ALA A 85 25.41 7.02 16.50
N VAL A 86 24.72 7.56 15.49
CA VAL A 86 23.29 7.96 15.58
C VAL A 86 22.40 6.74 15.80
N ARG A 87 22.59 5.68 15.00
CA ARG A 87 21.82 4.43 15.10
C ARG A 87 21.91 3.85 16.52
N ASP A 88 23.13 3.67 17.01
CA ASP A 88 23.38 3.04 18.32
C ASP A 88 22.88 3.91 19.46
N ALA A 89 23.07 5.24 19.39
CA ALA A 89 22.58 6.17 20.40
C ALA A 89 21.03 6.16 20.46
N TYR A 90 20.36 6.22 19.31
CA TYR A 90 18.90 6.20 19.25
C TYR A 90 18.35 4.86 19.81
N LEU A 91 18.87 3.71 19.35
CA LEU A 91 18.38 2.41 19.75
C LEU A 91 18.64 2.15 21.24
N LYS A 92 19.79 2.54 21.78
CA LYS A 92 20.06 2.46 23.24
C LYS A 92 19.10 3.35 24.03
N GLY A 93 18.85 4.59 23.58
CA GLY A 93 17.88 5.48 24.21
C GLY A 93 16.46 4.92 24.20
N LEU A 94 16.05 4.34 23.06
CA LEU A 94 14.75 3.66 22.93
C LEU A 94 14.60 2.50 23.93
N ILE A 95 15.62 1.68 24.09
CA ILE A 95 15.59 0.57 25.03
C ILE A 95 15.57 1.04 26.48
N ALA A 96 16.38 2.04 26.84
CA ALA A 96 16.36 2.64 28.17
C ALA A 96 14.97 3.22 28.52
N PHE A 97 14.33 3.87 27.54
CA PHE A 97 12.95 4.34 27.71
C PHE A 97 11.94 3.18 27.86
N ALA A 98 12.09 2.10 27.09
CA ALA A 98 11.25 0.91 27.21
C ALA A 98 11.41 0.22 28.57
N GLU A 99 12.62 0.13 29.11
CA GLU A 99 12.91 -0.37 30.45
C GLU A 99 12.24 0.47 31.54
N LYS A 100 12.36 1.81 31.46
CA LYS A 100 11.69 2.76 32.37
C LYS A 100 10.17 2.57 32.36
N LYS A 101 9.57 2.26 31.18
CA LYS A 101 8.14 1.96 31.02
C LYS A 101 7.78 0.50 31.29
N ARG A 102 8.74 -0.35 31.67
CA ARG A 102 8.56 -1.78 31.96
C ARG A 102 7.94 -2.57 30.79
N VAL A 103 8.28 -2.19 29.57
CA VAL A 103 7.86 -2.86 28.34
C VAL A 103 8.38 -4.30 28.33
N THR A 104 7.71 -5.20 27.66
CA THR A 104 8.14 -6.60 27.54
C THR A 104 9.01 -6.82 26.32
N LEU A 105 8.62 -6.20 25.20
CA LEU A 105 9.20 -6.39 23.87
C LEU A 105 9.20 -5.07 23.11
N VAL A 106 10.31 -4.72 22.49
CA VAL A 106 10.38 -3.69 21.44
C VAL A 106 10.60 -4.40 20.11
N LYS A 107 9.72 -4.14 19.16
CA LYS A 107 9.83 -4.63 17.78
C LYS A 107 10.09 -3.44 16.85
N ILE A 108 11.09 -3.55 15.99
CA ILE A 108 11.38 -2.59 14.93
C ILE A 108 11.24 -3.25 13.57
N ASP A 109 10.85 -2.48 12.56
CA ASP A 109 10.79 -2.88 11.15
C ASP A 109 11.55 -1.84 10.30
N PRO A 110 12.90 -1.85 10.37
CA PRO A 110 13.71 -0.80 9.77
C PRO A 110 13.63 -0.85 8.24
N PRO A 111 13.58 0.32 7.55
CA PRO A 111 13.48 0.41 6.10
C PRO A 111 14.82 0.13 5.39
N ILE A 112 15.58 -0.84 5.89
CA ILE A 112 16.86 -1.24 5.32
C ILE A 112 16.59 -2.15 4.14
N VAL A 113 16.90 -1.67 2.94
CA VAL A 113 16.65 -2.38 1.69
C VAL A 113 17.74 -3.43 1.47
N ARG A 114 17.29 -4.65 1.21
CA ARG A 114 18.15 -5.78 0.86
C ARG A 114 18.30 -5.93 -0.66
N ARG A 115 17.24 -5.64 -1.41
CA ARG A 115 17.25 -5.50 -2.88
C ARG A 115 16.05 -4.67 -3.35
N SER A 116 16.20 -4.05 -4.53
CA SER A 116 15.14 -3.28 -5.18
C SER A 116 15.28 -3.48 -6.69
N LEU A 117 14.44 -4.31 -7.29
CA LEU A 117 14.55 -4.78 -8.66
C LEU A 117 13.20 -4.79 -9.37
N MET A 118 13.20 -4.66 -10.68
CA MET A 118 12.05 -5.01 -11.52
C MET A 118 11.79 -6.52 -11.43
N LEU A 119 10.55 -6.94 -11.73
CA LEU A 119 10.15 -8.34 -11.57
C LEU A 119 10.99 -9.29 -12.45
N GLU A 120 11.32 -8.89 -13.67
CA GLU A 120 12.12 -9.66 -14.63
C GLU A 120 13.58 -9.86 -14.21
N ASP A 121 14.11 -8.98 -13.35
CA ASP A 121 15.48 -9.04 -12.84
C ASP A 121 15.59 -9.87 -11.55
N TYR A 122 14.47 -10.33 -11.02
CA TYR A 122 14.43 -11.07 -9.77
C TYR A 122 14.84 -12.54 -9.97
N PRO A 123 15.66 -13.18 -9.08
CA PRO A 123 16.03 -12.73 -7.74
C PRO A 123 17.20 -11.76 -7.65
N GLY A 124 18.00 -11.54 -8.69
CA GLY A 124 19.13 -10.63 -8.71
C GLY A 124 20.08 -10.72 -7.51
N THR A 125 20.94 -9.74 -7.34
CA THR A 125 21.88 -9.66 -6.22
C THR A 125 21.27 -8.90 -5.03
N THR A 126 21.71 -9.24 -3.82
CA THR A 126 21.39 -8.52 -2.58
C THR A 126 22.49 -7.51 -2.25
N ASP A 127 22.11 -6.40 -1.61
CA ASP A 127 23.09 -5.46 -1.06
C ASP A 127 23.80 -6.11 0.15
N PRO A 128 25.12 -6.31 0.12
CA PRO A 128 25.85 -6.89 1.26
C PRO A 128 25.75 -6.06 2.52
N ARG A 129 25.56 -4.72 2.42
CA ARG A 129 25.40 -3.84 3.56
C ARG A 129 24.15 -4.20 4.38
N ALA A 130 23.12 -4.75 3.76
CA ALA A 130 21.93 -5.20 4.49
C ALA A 130 22.25 -6.30 5.53
N GLN A 131 23.15 -7.23 5.20
CA GLN A 131 23.62 -8.25 6.13
C GLN A 131 24.46 -7.65 7.24
N GLU A 132 25.37 -6.72 6.92
CA GLU A 132 26.16 -5.99 7.91
C GLU A 132 25.28 -5.22 8.91
N GLN A 133 24.18 -4.63 8.44
CA GLN A 133 23.22 -3.94 9.31
C GLN A 133 22.46 -4.92 10.22
N ILE A 134 22.07 -6.11 9.72
CA ILE A 134 21.47 -7.14 10.58
C ILE A 134 22.43 -7.51 11.72
N GLU A 135 23.70 -7.83 11.40
CA GLU A 135 24.73 -8.20 12.39
C GLU A 135 25.00 -7.09 13.40
N ALA A 136 25.02 -5.83 12.94
CA ALA A 136 25.18 -4.69 13.81
C ALA A 136 23.99 -4.48 14.78
N LEU A 137 22.76 -4.72 14.31
CA LEU A 137 21.56 -4.66 15.16
C LEU A 137 21.54 -5.84 16.16
N GLU A 138 21.96 -7.03 15.74
CA GLU A 138 22.10 -8.19 16.63
C GLU A 138 23.17 -7.95 17.71
N ALA A 139 24.28 -7.30 17.37
CA ALA A 139 25.29 -6.89 18.33
C ALA A 139 24.76 -5.91 19.41
N LEU A 140 23.70 -5.16 19.11
CA LEU A 140 22.98 -4.30 20.06
C LEU A 140 21.95 -5.07 20.91
N GLY A 141 21.78 -6.39 20.70
CA GLY A 141 20.86 -7.26 21.45
C GLY A 141 19.50 -7.48 20.79
N TYR A 142 19.30 -7.01 19.55
CA TYR A 142 18.12 -7.32 18.77
C TYR A 142 18.18 -8.76 18.22
N ILE A 143 17.05 -9.37 18.01
CA ILE A 143 16.90 -10.73 17.45
C ILE A 143 16.21 -10.60 16.09
N HIS A 144 16.93 -10.87 15.02
CA HIS A 144 16.37 -10.87 13.67
C HIS A 144 15.34 -12.00 13.51
N GLN A 145 14.16 -11.69 12.98
CA GLN A 145 13.05 -12.64 12.85
C GLN A 145 13.10 -13.50 11.58
N GLY A 146 14.20 -13.39 10.83
CA GLY A 146 14.44 -14.15 9.61
C GLY A 146 13.89 -13.49 8.35
N LEU A 147 14.20 -14.10 7.22
CA LEU A 147 13.87 -13.57 5.87
C LEU A 147 12.67 -14.31 5.28
N SER A 148 11.52 -14.30 5.98
CA SER A 148 10.31 -14.95 5.47
C SER A 148 9.85 -14.38 4.13
N LEU A 149 9.34 -15.26 3.27
CA LEU A 149 8.68 -14.91 2.00
C LEU A 149 7.16 -14.79 2.15
N ASP A 150 6.63 -15.21 3.28
CA ASP A 150 5.20 -15.16 3.55
C ASP A 150 4.77 -13.74 3.92
N LEU A 151 3.74 -13.24 3.24
CA LEU A 151 3.18 -11.90 3.43
C LEU A 151 2.65 -11.68 4.85
N GLU A 152 2.11 -12.72 5.48
CA GLU A 152 1.43 -12.65 6.77
C GLU A 152 2.34 -13.00 7.96
N SER A 153 3.59 -13.38 7.71
CA SER A 153 4.53 -13.81 8.76
C SER A 153 5.09 -12.64 9.59
N THR A 154 4.97 -11.41 9.09
CA THR A 154 5.43 -10.16 9.72
C THR A 154 4.27 -9.18 9.86
N ILE A 155 4.40 -8.19 10.77
CA ILE A 155 3.35 -7.17 10.96
C ILE A 155 3.24 -6.29 9.71
N GLN A 156 4.39 -5.94 9.11
CA GLN A 156 4.44 -5.27 7.81
C GLN A 156 5.12 -6.16 6.78
N PRO A 157 4.67 -6.14 5.53
CA PRO A 157 5.27 -6.91 4.47
C PRO A 157 6.76 -6.58 4.29
N ARG A 158 7.58 -7.62 4.11
CA ARG A 158 9.00 -7.48 3.76
C ARG A 158 9.21 -7.06 2.31
N PHE A 159 8.27 -7.41 1.43
CA PHE A 159 8.29 -7.08 0.02
C PHE A 159 7.19 -6.09 -0.28
N SER A 160 7.54 -4.99 -0.95
CA SER A 160 6.61 -3.94 -1.36
C SER A 160 6.81 -3.60 -2.83
N ALA A 161 5.73 -3.26 -3.52
CA ALA A 161 5.77 -2.80 -4.91
C ALA A 161 5.77 -1.27 -4.91
N ILE A 162 6.88 -0.65 -5.35
CA ILE A 162 7.11 0.79 -5.35
C ILE A 162 7.41 1.26 -6.78
N THR A 163 6.57 2.13 -7.31
CA THR A 163 6.79 2.79 -8.60
C THR A 163 7.43 4.15 -8.37
N TYR A 164 8.58 4.38 -9.01
CA TYR A 164 9.32 5.64 -8.90
C TYR A 164 8.90 6.64 -9.96
N ASN A 165 8.94 7.93 -9.61
CA ASN A 165 8.68 9.02 -10.54
C ASN A 165 9.77 9.09 -11.61
N THR A 166 9.37 8.90 -12.86
CA THR A 166 10.22 9.06 -14.06
C THR A 166 9.50 9.97 -15.04
N ALA A 167 10.26 10.76 -15.81
CA ALA A 167 9.69 11.71 -16.76
C ALA A 167 8.77 11.06 -17.81
N ASP A 168 8.97 9.78 -18.07
CA ASP A 168 8.26 8.97 -19.05
C ASP A 168 7.46 7.81 -18.44
N PHE A 169 7.03 7.97 -17.17
CA PHE A 169 6.29 6.94 -16.43
C PHE A 169 5.18 6.30 -17.26
N TYR A 170 4.28 7.11 -17.86
CA TYR A 170 3.17 6.58 -18.64
C TYR A 170 3.65 5.79 -19.86
N GLU A 171 4.71 6.24 -20.51
CA GLU A 171 5.28 5.57 -21.70
C GLU A 171 5.90 4.21 -21.35
N GLN A 172 6.45 4.07 -20.17
CA GLN A 172 7.05 2.82 -19.67
C GLN A 172 6.00 1.77 -19.27
N LEU A 173 4.73 2.16 -19.07
CA LEU A 173 3.67 1.21 -18.73
C LEU A 173 3.55 0.09 -19.78
N PRO A 174 3.31 -1.16 -19.36
CA PRO A 174 3.07 -2.28 -20.26
C PRO A 174 1.91 -2.00 -21.23
N LYS A 175 2.03 -2.48 -22.46
CA LYS A 175 0.97 -2.32 -23.49
C LYS A 175 -0.39 -2.84 -23.00
N ARG A 176 -0.39 -3.87 -22.16
CA ARG A 176 -1.58 -4.43 -21.55
C ARG A 176 -2.28 -3.41 -20.63
N THR A 177 -1.54 -2.71 -19.79
CA THR A 177 -2.05 -1.68 -18.88
C THR A 177 -2.67 -0.53 -19.65
N LYS A 178 -1.95 0.00 -20.65
CA LYS A 178 -2.48 1.05 -21.56
C LYS A 178 -3.75 0.62 -22.27
N ARG A 179 -3.86 -0.67 -22.65
CA ARG A 179 -5.09 -1.23 -23.24
C ARG A 179 -6.22 -1.25 -22.22
N PHE A 180 -5.96 -1.61 -20.97
CA PHE A 180 -6.98 -1.67 -19.91
C PHE A 180 -7.53 -0.29 -19.56
N ILE A 181 -6.68 0.74 -19.55
CA ILE A 181 -7.15 2.13 -19.39
C ILE A 181 -8.15 2.49 -20.50
N ARG A 182 -7.78 2.27 -21.78
CA ARG A 182 -8.69 2.51 -22.91
C ARG A 182 -9.96 1.65 -22.87
N ASP A 183 -9.88 0.41 -22.40
CA ASP A 183 -11.05 -0.47 -22.25
C ASP A 183 -12.02 0.08 -21.20
N THR A 184 -11.51 0.64 -20.10
CA THR A 184 -12.29 1.33 -19.06
C THR A 184 -13.03 2.55 -19.65
N GLU A 185 -12.31 3.39 -20.38
CA GLU A 185 -12.86 4.58 -21.05
C GLU A 185 -13.92 4.21 -22.11
N ASN A 186 -13.63 3.21 -22.96
CA ASN A 186 -14.53 2.72 -23.98
C ASN A 186 -15.83 2.10 -23.43
N ARG A 187 -15.85 1.78 -22.14
CA ARG A 187 -17.05 1.29 -21.42
C ARG A 187 -17.73 2.39 -20.61
N PHE A 188 -17.34 3.64 -20.86
CA PHE A 188 -17.94 4.83 -20.24
C PHE A 188 -17.83 4.84 -18.70
N VAL A 189 -16.80 4.18 -18.14
CA VAL A 189 -16.45 4.30 -16.72
C VAL A 189 -15.58 5.52 -16.53
N THR A 190 -16.03 6.41 -15.65
CA THR A 190 -15.30 7.61 -15.26
C THR A 190 -14.53 7.35 -13.98
N VAL A 191 -13.22 7.65 -13.98
CA VAL A 191 -12.39 7.68 -12.79
C VAL A 191 -12.24 9.13 -12.34
N SER A 192 -12.52 9.40 -11.07
CA SER A 192 -12.41 10.74 -10.49
C SER A 192 -11.88 10.68 -9.07
N ARG A 193 -11.28 11.80 -8.64
CA ARG A 193 -10.98 12.05 -7.24
C ARG A 193 -12.26 12.54 -6.55
N GLU A 194 -12.56 11.94 -5.39
CA GLU A 194 -13.72 12.29 -4.56
C GLU A 194 -13.27 12.76 -3.17
N GLY A 195 -14.14 13.48 -2.50
CA GLY A 195 -13.91 13.93 -1.13
C GLY A 195 -14.33 12.90 -0.09
N ARG A 196 -14.43 13.36 1.15
CA ARG A 196 -14.82 12.55 2.32
C ARG A 196 -16.19 11.88 2.14
N GLU A 197 -17.09 12.50 1.39
CA GLU A 197 -18.43 11.98 1.09
C GLU A 197 -18.41 10.63 0.36
N GLY A 198 -17.36 10.33 -0.40
CA GLY A 198 -17.18 9.05 -1.10
C GLY A 198 -16.77 7.87 -0.19
N LEU A 199 -16.47 8.11 1.10
CA LEU A 199 -15.96 7.06 2.00
C LEU A 199 -16.98 5.97 2.30
N GLU A 200 -18.28 6.26 2.30
CA GLU A 200 -19.34 5.25 2.48
C GLU A 200 -19.34 4.25 1.33
N ASP A 201 -19.31 4.76 0.09
CA ASP A 201 -19.23 3.97 -1.13
C ASP A 201 -17.92 3.17 -1.20
N PHE A 202 -16.81 3.77 -0.79
CA PHE A 202 -15.54 3.09 -0.71
C PHE A 202 -15.56 1.94 0.31
N ALA A 203 -16.14 2.16 1.50
CA ALA A 203 -16.30 1.12 2.51
C ALA A 203 -17.18 -0.04 2.01
N PHE A 204 -18.19 0.24 1.18
CA PHE A 204 -18.97 -0.80 0.52
C PHE A 204 -18.11 -1.68 -0.40
N LEU A 205 -17.23 -1.09 -1.22
CA LEU A 205 -16.29 -1.85 -2.08
C LEU A 205 -15.31 -2.71 -1.27
N ILE A 206 -14.87 -2.21 -0.12
CA ILE A 206 -13.97 -2.96 0.76
C ILE A 206 -14.69 -4.16 1.36
N ARG A 207 -15.92 -4.00 1.86
CA ARG A 207 -16.75 -5.12 2.37
C ARG A 207 -16.96 -6.21 1.31
N GLN A 208 -17.26 -5.84 0.06
CA GLN A 208 -17.36 -6.83 -1.02
C GLN A 208 -16.05 -7.58 -1.25
N THR A 209 -14.91 -6.92 -1.07
CA THR A 209 -13.60 -7.56 -1.20
C THR A 209 -13.33 -8.52 -0.05
N GLU A 210 -13.78 -8.20 1.18
CA GLU A 210 -13.69 -9.08 2.36
C GLU A 210 -14.48 -10.37 2.15
N GLU A 211 -15.75 -10.24 1.78
CA GLU A 211 -16.64 -11.38 1.54
C GLU A 211 -16.09 -12.34 0.48
N ASN A 212 -15.50 -11.81 -0.58
CA ASN A 212 -14.95 -12.63 -1.67
C ASN A 212 -13.61 -13.32 -1.34
N LYS A 213 -12.85 -12.80 -0.37
CA LYS A 213 -11.52 -13.32 -0.02
C LYS A 213 -11.47 -13.99 1.34
N ASP A 214 -12.57 -14.00 2.09
CA ASP A 214 -12.66 -14.49 3.48
C ASP A 214 -11.59 -13.86 4.38
N ILE A 215 -11.42 -12.55 4.27
CA ILE A 215 -10.48 -11.74 5.06
C ILE A 215 -11.23 -10.62 5.76
N THR A 216 -10.69 -10.12 6.87
CA THR A 216 -11.19 -8.92 7.54
C THR A 216 -10.30 -7.74 7.21
N LEU A 217 -10.85 -6.71 6.59
CA LEU A 217 -10.15 -5.47 6.28
C LEU A 217 -10.49 -4.37 7.29
N ARG A 218 -10.91 -3.22 6.81
CA ARG A 218 -11.19 -2.03 7.63
C ARG A 218 -12.59 -1.50 7.33
N ASP A 219 -13.24 -0.99 8.35
CA ASP A 219 -14.56 -0.38 8.25
C ASP A 219 -14.49 1.11 7.87
N GLN A 220 -15.65 1.71 7.64
CA GLN A 220 -15.77 3.12 7.28
C GLN A 220 -15.15 4.04 8.34
N ALA A 221 -15.35 3.76 9.63
CA ALA A 221 -14.82 4.56 10.72
C ALA A 221 -13.27 4.63 10.69
N TYR A 222 -12.64 3.55 10.25
CA TYR A 222 -11.18 3.55 10.06
C TYR A 222 -10.73 4.43 8.89
N PHE A 223 -11.47 4.48 7.78
CA PHE A 223 -11.17 5.37 6.65
C PHE A 223 -11.44 6.84 6.99
N GLU A 224 -12.48 7.10 7.78
CA GLU A 224 -12.75 8.43 8.34
C GLU A 224 -11.62 8.89 9.26
N ALA A 225 -11.09 8.00 10.11
CA ALA A 225 -9.93 8.32 10.96
C ALA A 225 -8.66 8.64 10.14
N ILE A 226 -8.44 7.98 8.99
CA ILE A 226 -7.36 8.36 8.07
C ILE A 226 -7.61 9.76 7.51
N TRP A 227 -8.84 10.03 7.06
CA TRP A 227 -9.20 11.35 6.53
C TRP A 227 -9.04 12.46 7.58
N ASP A 228 -9.45 12.21 8.82
CA ASP A 228 -9.33 13.16 9.93
C ASP A 228 -7.87 13.45 10.29
N ALA A 229 -6.99 12.44 10.20
CA ALA A 229 -5.58 12.58 10.54
C ALA A 229 -4.75 13.26 9.44
N PHE A 230 -5.12 13.10 8.16
CA PHE A 230 -4.31 13.55 7.04
C PHE A 230 -4.98 14.62 6.16
N GLY A 231 -6.29 14.84 6.30
CA GLY A 231 -7.02 15.93 5.62
C GLY A 231 -6.79 15.94 4.12
N ASP A 232 -6.31 17.08 3.60
CA ASP A 232 -6.06 17.33 2.18
C ASP A 232 -4.96 16.44 1.58
N ASP A 233 -4.12 15.81 2.39
CA ASP A 233 -3.13 14.82 1.97
C ASP A 233 -3.75 13.43 1.73
N THR A 234 -5.08 13.26 1.94
CA THR A 234 -5.82 12.03 1.68
C THR A 234 -6.50 12.08 0.32
N TYR A 235 -6.34 11.02 -0.46
CA TYR A 235 -6.82 10.92 -1.83
C TYR A 235 -7.70 9.69 -1.99
N LEU A 236 -8.98 9.91 -2.33
CA LEU A 236 -9.93 8.86 -2.68
C LEU A 236 -10.21 8.92 -4.18
N TYR A 237 -9.86 7.87 -4.90
CA TYR A 237 -10.15 7.70 -6.31
C TYR A 237 -11.27 6.69 -6.48
N MET A 238 -12.32 7.07 -7.21
CA MET A 238 -13.48 6.23 -7.47
C MET A 238 -13.73 6.09 -8.96
N ALA A 239 -14.05 4.88 -9.37
CA ALA A 239 -14.52 4.56 -10.72
C ALA A 239 -16.02 4.35 -10.69
N ARG A 240 -16.76 5.15 -11.45
CA ARG A 240 -18.23 5.11 -11.51
C ARG A 240 -18.71 4.98 -12.96
N ILE A 241 -19.90 4.42 -13.11
CA ILE A 241 -20.58 4.32 -14.40
C ILE A 241 -22.04 4.78 -14.27
N ASP A 242 -22.48 5.59 -15.21
CA ASP A 242 -23.89 5.78 -15.51
C ASP A 242 -24.29 4.77 -16.58
N VAL A 243 -25.05 3.77 -16.15
CA VAL A 243 -25.41 2.61 -17.00
C VAL A 243 -26.36 3.02 -18.10
N VAL A 244 -27.25 4.00 -17.87
CA VAL A 244 -28.17 4.53 -18.90
C VAL A 244 -27.38 5.24 -19.99
N TYR A 245 -26.47 6.15 -19.59
CA TYR A 245 -25.59 6.82 -20.54
C TYR A 245 -24.72 5.83 -21.33
N ALA A 246 -24.12 4.86 -20.65
CA ALA A 246 -23.30 3.82 -21.30
C ALA A 246 -24.11 3.00 -22.32
N LEU A 247 -25.35 2.64 -22.00
CA LEU A 247 -26.26 1.95 -22.91
C LEU A 247 -26.57 2.78 -24.15
N GLU A 248 -26.93 4.05 -23.98
CA GLU A 248 -27.20 4.95 -25.10
C GLU A 248 -26.01 5.07 -26.06
N GLN A 249 -24.80 5.25 -25.52
CA GLN A 249 -23.57 5.33 -26.30
C GLN A 249 -23.26 4.01 -27.03
N MET A 250 -23.43 2.84 -26.36
CA MET A 250 -23.21 1.54 -26.96
C MET A 250 -24.22 1.24 -28.08
N GLN A 251 -25.48 1.62 -27.91
CA GLN A 251 -26.52 1.48 -28.94
C GLN A 251 -26.20 2.34 -30.17
N GLN A 252 -25.72 3.56 -29.95
CA GLN A 252 -25.29 4.43 -31.05
C GLN A 252 -24.11 3.83 -31.81
N GLN A 253 -23.09 3.33 -31.11
CA GLN A 253 -21.91 2.67 -31.70
C GLN A 253 -22.34 1.40 -32.49
N LEU A 254 -23.29 0.61 -31.96
CA LEU A 254 -23.82 -0.54 -32.65
C LEU A 254 -24.54 -0.15 -33.95
N ALA A 255 -25.36 0.91 -33.92
CA ALA A 255 -26.03 1.43 -35.11
C ALA A 255 -25.05 1.87 -36.21
N GLU A 256 -23.97 2.57 -35.83
CA GLU A 256 -22.91 2.96 -36.77
C GLU A 256 -22.20 1.75 -37.39
N VAL A 257 -21.95 0.68 -36.63
CA VAL A 257 -21.34 -0.55 -37.16
C VAL A 257 -22.30 -1.27 -38.11
N ASN A 258 -23.59 -1.30 -37.81
CA ASN A 258 -24.60 -1.87 -38.66
C ASN A 258 -24.66 -1.13 -40.00
N GLN A 259 -24.69 0.21 -39.98
CA GLN A 259 -24.65 1.03 -41.19
C GLN A 259 -23.38 0.77 -42.03
N LYS A 260 -22.20 0.67 -41.37
CA LYS A 260 -20.94 0.33 -42.06
C LYS A 260 -20.96 -1.08 -42.67
N LEU A 261 -21.70 -2.03 -42.11
CA LEU A 261 -21.87 -3.39 -42.62
C LEU A 261 -22.79 -3.39 -43.87
N GLU A 262 -23.86 -2.59 -43.86
CA GLU A 262 -24.78 -2.43 -44.96
C GLU A 262 -24.09 -1.76 -46.16
N ASP A 263 -23.32 -0.72 -45.92
CA ASP A 263 -22.62 0.07 -46.98
C ASP A 263 -21.35 -0.66 -47.49
N LEU A 264 -21.01 -1.83 -46.95
CA LEU A 264 -19.76 -2.49 -47.27
C LEU A 264 -19.80 -3.22 -48.61
N PRO A 265 -18.84 -2.93 -49.52
CA PRO A 265 -18.77 -3.63 -50.83
C PRO A 265 -18.61 -5.15 -50.68
N PRO A 266 -19.20 -5.94 -51.61
CA PRO A 266 -19.18 -7.40 -51.53
C PRO A 266 -17.77 -8.04 -51.42
N ASN A 267 -16.78 -7.42 -52.03
CA ASN A 267 -15.42 -7.96 -52.14
C ASN A 267 -14.50 -7.54 -50.99
N THR A 268 -15.00 -7.35 -49.75
CA THR A 268 -14.24 -6.94 -48.59
C THR A 268 -14.41 -7.92 -47.40
N PRO A 269 -14.13 -9.23 -47.56
CA PRO A 269 -14.44 -10.23 -46.52
C PRO A 269 -13.71 -10.02 -45.21
N LYS A 270 -12.46 -9.53 -45.24
CA LYS A 270 -11.65 -9.24 -44.05
C LYS A 270 -12.28 -8.09 -43.21
N LYS A 271 -12.70 -7.02 -43.87
CA LYS A 271 -13.33 -5.87 -43.22
C LYS A 271 -14.72 -6.24 -42.70
N ARG A 272 -15.50 -7.02 -43.44
CA ARG A 272 -16.78 -7.53 -42.97
C ARG A 272 -16.63 -8.36 -41.69
N ARG A 273 -15.67 -9.29 -41.65
CA ARG A 273 -15.40 -10.11 -40.45
C ARG A 273 -15.03 -9.23 -39.23
N GLN A 274 -14.24 -8.19 -39.40
CA GLN A 274 -13.88 -7.26 -38.33
C GLN A 274 -15.12 -6.53 -37.80
N LEU A 275 -15.98 -6.01 -38.67
CA LEU A 275 -17.20 -5.31 -38.26
C LEU A 275 -18.21 -6.25 -37.59
N VAL A 276 -18.34 -7.49 -38.02
CA VAL A 276 -19.20 -8.50 -37.37
C VAL A 276 -18.71 -8.80 -35.96
N ILE A 277 -17.40 -8.98 -35.76
CA ILE A 277 -16.82 -9.17 -34.42
C ILE A 277 -17.12 -7.97 -33.51
N GLN A 278 -17.02 -6.74 -34.07
CA GLN A 278 -17.32 -5.51 -33.34
C GLN A 278 -18.82 -5.42 -32.99
N GLN A 279 -19.70 -5.73 -33.93
CA GLN A 279 -21.15 -5.81 -33.73
C GLN A 279 -21.51 -6.75 -32.58
N GLU A 280 -20.99 -7.99 -32.62
CA GLU A 280 -21.21 -8.99 -31.56
C GLU A 280 -20.67 -8.52 -30.19
N SER A 281 -19.54 -7.81 -30.19
CA SER A 281 -18.96 -7.25 -28.98
C SER A 281 -19.85 -6.19 -28.36
N TYR A 282 -20.36 -5.25 -29.15
CA TYR A 282 -21.29 -4.21 -28.67
C TYR A 282 -22.59 -4.81 -28.18
N GLN A 283 -23.17 -5.77 -28.91
CA GLN A 283 -24.40 -6.43 -28.48
C GLN A 283 -24.23 -7.12 -27.11
N LYS A 284 -23.14 -7.84 -26.89
CA LYS A 284 -22.84 -8.49 -25.60
C LYS A 284 -22.69 -7.47 -24.46
N GLN A 285 -22.14 -6.29 -24.75
CA GLN A 285 -22.02 -5.23 -23.74
C GLN A 285 -23.38 -4.60 -23.44
N ILE A 286 -24.20 -4.35 -24.45
CA ILE A 286 -25.58 -3.86 -24.30
C ILE A 286 -26.41 -4.85 -23.45
N ASP A 287 -26.32 -6.13 -23.74
CA ASP A 287 -27.04 -7.17 -22.98
C ASP A 287 -26.59 -7.16 -21.51
N PHE A 288 -25.29 -7.08 -21.27
CA PHE A 288 -24.73 -6.99 -19.92
C PHE A 288 -25.19 -5.73 -19.16
N PHE A 289 -25.16 -4.56 -19.84
CA PHE A 289 -25.59 -3.31 -19.19
C PHE A 289 -27.10 -3.27 -18.94
N ASN A 290 -27.92 -3.84 -19.82
CA ASN A 290 -29.37 -4.00 -19.57
C ASN A 290 -29.66 -4.85 -18.35
N GLU A 291 -28.96 -5.98 -18.19
CA GLU A 291 -29.06 -6.85 -17.02
C GLU A 291 -28.67 -6.08 -15.75
N ARG A 292 -27.54 -5.36 -15.76
CA ARG A 292 -27.07 -4.57 -14.61
C ARG A 292 -28.01 -3.42 -14.28
N LEU A 293 -28.55 -2.71 -15.28
CA LEU A 293 -29.52 -1.65 -15.05
C LEU A 293 -30.78 -2.17 -14.35
N ALA A 294 -31.26 -3.35 -14.74
CA ALA A 294 -32.46 -3.94 -14.16
C ALA A 294 -32.23 -4.44 -12.72
N GLU A 295 -31.05 -4.97 -12.42
CA GLU A 295 -30.73 -5.52 -11.11
C GLU A 295 -30.21 -4.50 -10.10
N GLU A 296 -29.42 -3.52 -10.54
CA GLU A 296 -28.64 -2.65 -9.65
C GLU A 296 -28.93 -1.16 -9.83
N GLY A 297 -29.60 -0.76 -10.92
CA GLY A 297 -29.96 0.62 -11.20
C GLY A 297 -28.92 1.42 -12.00
N GLN A 298 -29.16 2.72 -12.14
CA GLN A 298 -28.47 3.58 -13.08
C GLN A 298 -27.02 3.92 -12.69
N HIS A 299 -26.81 4.35 -11.44
CA HIS A 299 -25.50 4.84 -11.01
C HIS A 299 -24.78 3.75 -10.22
N GLN A 300 -23.66 3.28 -10.74
CA GLN A 300 -22.94 2.18 -10.15
C GLN A 300 -21.49 2.53 -9.82
N ILE A 301 -21.00 1.93 -8.73
CA ILE A 301 -19.63 2.02 -8.29
C ILE A 301 -18.87 0.79 -8.79
N VAL A 302 -17.79 0.98 -9.51
CA VAL A 302 -17.02 -0.08 -10.15
C VAL A 302 -15.80 -0.48 -9.33
N ALA A 303 -15.02 0.51 -8.90
CA ALA A 303 -13.80 0.31 -8.12
C ALA A 303 -13.45 1.58 -7.34
N GLY A 304 -12.56 1.45 -6.36
CA GLY A 304 -12.02 2.58 -5.63
C GLY A 304 -10.64 2.27 -5.05
N ALA A 305 -9.87 3.32 -4.76
CA ALA A 305 -8.63 3.25 -4.00
C ALA A 305 -8.44 4.49 -3.13
N LEU A 306 -7.91 4.28 -1.93
CA LEU A 306 -7.59 5.33 -0.97
C LEU A 306 -6.10 5.32 -0.70
N GLY A 307 -5.47 6.49 -0.80
CA GLY A 307 -4.06 6.71 -0.52
C GLY A 307 -3.82 7.98 0.25
N VAL A 308 -2.60 8.13 0.75
CA VAL A 308 -2.16 9.31 1.53
C VAL A 308 -0.78 9.76 1.06
N GLU A 309 -0.61 11.05 0.86
CA GLU A 309 0.69 11.69 0.65
C GLU A 309 1.34 12.03 1.99
N TYR A 310 2.62 11.70 2.12
CA TYR A 310 3.39 12.07 3.30
C TYR A 310 4.84 12.38 2.92
N GLY A 311 5.24 13.63 3.14
CA GLY A 311 6.56 14.11 2.73
C GLY A 311 6.72 14.07 1.21
N HIS A 312 7.50 13.13 0.72
CA HIS A 312 7.78 12.97 -0.71
C HIS A 312 7.30 11.61 -1.29
N VAL A 313 6.49 10.86 -0.54
CA VAL A 313 5.98 9.55 -0.93
C VAL A 313 4.44 9.53 -0.92
N PHE A 314 3.85 8.72 -1.80
CA PHE A 314 2.42 8.44 -1.81
C PHE A 314 2.19 6.96 -1.54
N GLU A 315 1.36 6.65 -0.54
CA GLU A 315 1.01 5.28 -0.16
C GLU A 315 -0.44 4.98 -0.56
N LEU A 316 -0.64 4.10 -1.56
CA LEU A 316 -1.96 3.52 -1.84
C LEU A 316 -2.25 2.44 -0.80
N LEU A 317 -3.04 2.79 0.21
CA LEU A 317 -3.27 1.97 1.40
C LEU A 317 -4.31 0.87 1.19
N TYR A 318 -5.41 1.22 0.54
CA TYR A 318 -6.55 0.33 0.37
C TYR A 318 -7.14 0.46 -1.02
N ALA A 319 -7.62 -0.64 -1.57
CA ALA A 319 -8.33 -0.67 -2.84
C ALA A 319 -9.41 -1.76 -2.82
N GLY A 320 -10.57 -1.43 -3.37
CA GLY A 320 -11.70 -2.32 -3.50
C GLY A 320 -12.30 -2.29 -4.91
N ARG A 321 -12.98 -3.35 -5.28
CA ARG A 321 -13.72 -3.42 -6.54
C ARG A 321 -15.06 -4.08 -6.35
N ASN A 322 -16.05 -3.63 -7.12
CA ASN A 322 -17.32 -4.29 -7.22
C ASN A 322 -17.16 -5.54 -8.11
N THR A 323 -17.46 -6.71 -7.55
CA THR A 323 -17.28 -7.99 -8.24
C THR A 323 -18.20 -8.21 -9.42
N VAL A 324 -19.39 -7.62 -9.36
CA VAL A 324 -20.37 -7.64 -10.45
C VAL A 324 -19.81 -6.96 -11.69
N TRP A 325 -19.07 -5.86 -11.50
CA TRP A 325 -18.39 -5.10 -12.54
C TRP A 325 -16.96 -5.58 -12.83
N GLY A 326 -16.55 -6.72 -12.28
CA GLY A 326 -15.17 -7.24 -12.34
C GLY A 326 -14.60 -7.50 -13.74
N ARG A 327 -15.46 -7.46 -14.80
CA ARG A 327 -15.02 -7.52 -16.21
C ARG A 327 -14.46 -6.18 -16.72
N ILE A 328 -14.66 -5.08 -16.01
CA ILE A 328 -14.14 -3.77 -16.37
C ILE A 328 -12.83 -3.57 -15.58
N PRO A 329 -11.70 -3.31 -16.24
CA PRO A 329 -10.41 -3.17 -15.58
C PRO A 329 -10.20 -1.77 -14.96
N ALA A 330 -11.23 -1.24 -14.29
CA ALA A 330 -11.25 0.12 -13.75
C ALA A 330 -10.18 0.35 -12.68
N GLN A 331 -9.76 -0.72 -11.97
CA GLN A 331 -8.72 -0.61 -10.96
C GLN A 331 -7.35 -0.26 -11.55
N ASP A 332 -7.04 -0.76 -12.76
CA ASP A 332 -5.84 -0.36 -13.49
C ASP A 332 -5.84 1.14 -13.80
N SER A 333 -6.97 1.69 -14.23
CA SER A 333 -7.13 3.14 -14.51
C SER A 333 -6.98 3.99 -13.24
N ILE A 334 -7.56 3.55 -12.10
CA ILE A 334 -7.43 4.22 -10.81
C ILE A 334 -5.95 4.28 -10.39
N TYR A 335 -5.23 3.16 -10.47
CA TYR A 335 -3.82 3.11 -10.05
C TYR A 335 -2.94 4.01 -10.92
N VAL A 336 -3.13 3.97 -12.24
CA VAL A 336 -2.35 4.82 -13.16
C VAL A 336 -2.68 6.30 -12.95
N MET A 337 -3.96 6.67 -12.84
CA MET A 337 -4.37 8.05 -12.57
C MET A 337 -3.78 8.56 -11.24
N SER A 338 -3.89 7.78 -10.17
CA SER A 338 -3.36 8.17 -8.86
C SER A 338 -1.84 8.35 -8.88
N MET A 339 -1.10 7.50 -9.61
CA MET A 339 0.35 7.63 -9.78
C MET A 339 0.72 8.87 -10.59
N GLN A 340 0.05 9.11 -11.73
CA GLN A 340 0.30 10.29 -12.57
C GLN A 340 0.09 11.59 -11.79
N GLU A 341 -1.05 11.72 -11.11
CA GLU A 341 -1.34 12.90 -10.31
C GLU A 341 -0.35 13.07 -9.13
N ALA A 342 0.04 11.98 -8.44
CA ALA A 342 1.05 12.04 -7.38
C ALA A 342 2.40 12.52 -7.93
N PHE A 343 2.83 12.03 -9.10
CA PHE A 343 4.07 12.44 -9.74
C PHE A 343 4.02 13.89 -10.24
N GLU A 344 2.89 14.35 -10.75
CA GLU A 344 2.66 15.75 -11.12
C GLU A 344 2.74 16.71 -9.91
N ARG A 345 2.30 16.26 -8.73
CA ARG A 345 2.45 17.00 -7.46
C ARG A 345 3.86 16.92 -6.87
N GLY A 346 4.78 16.17 -7.50
CA GLY A 346 6.20 16.09 -7.11
C GLY A 346 6.54 14.95 -6.17
N MET A 347 5.65 13.96 -5.98
CA MET A 347 6.00 12.74 -5.24
C MET A 347 7.12 11.98 -5.95
N THR A 348 8.08 11.48 -5.20
CA THR A 348 9.22 10.74 -5.75
C THR A 348 8.89 9.28 -6.03
N SER A 349 7.89 8.75 -5.31
CA SER A 349 7.45 7.38 -5.45
C SER A 349 6.01 7.16 -4.99
N VAL A 350 5.40 6.11 -5.55
CA VAL A 350 4.10 5.59 -5.12
C VAL A 350 4.27 4.14 -4.70
N SER A 351 3.93 3.84 -3.46
CA SER A 351 3.85 2.47 -2.94
C SER A 351 2.44 1.92 -3.16
N THR A 352 2.33 0.75 -3.73
CA THR A 352 1.06 0.01 -3.84
C THR A 352 0.95 -1.08 -2.77
N GLY A 353 1.82 -1.04 -1.77
CA GLY A 353 1.82 -1.94 -0.62
C GLY A 353 2.48 -3.29 -0.87
N GLY A 354 2.31 -4.19 0.09
CA GLY A 354 3.01 -5.47 0.17
C GLY A 354 2.63 -6.51 -0.87
N VAL A 355 3.58 -7.41 -1.15
CA VAL A 355 3.40 -8.62 -1.96
C VAL A 355 4.05 -9.82 -1.26
N PRO A 356 3.63 -11.07 -1.55
CA PRO A 356 4.38 -12.26 -1.14
C PRO A 356 5.78 -12.27 -1.75
N GLY A 357 6.77 -12.71 -0.97
CA GLY A 357 8.18 -12.73 -1.42
C GLY A 357 8.49 -13.80 -2.47
N THR A 358 7.56 -14.68 -2.79
CA THR A 358 7.66 -15.63 -3.92
C THR A 358 7.55 -14.93 -5.26
N LEU A 359 6.90 -13.77 -5.32
CA LEU A 359 6.70 -12.91 -6.49
C LEU A 359 6.05 -13.60 -7.72
N ASP A 360 5.31 -14.69 -7.52
CA ASP A 360 4.69 -15.48 -8.60
C ASP A 360 3.15 -15.53 -8.56
N ASP A 361 2.56 -14.90 -7.57
CA ASP A 361 1.12 -14.87 -7.30
C ASP A 361 0.35 -13.83 -8.13
N GLY A 362 -0.98 -13.86 -8.01
CA GLY A 362 -1.87 -12.94 -8.74
C GLY A 362 -1.74 -11.48 -8.33
N LEU A 363 -1.45 -11.19 -7.04
CA LEU A 363 -1.29 -9.84 -6.54
C LEU A 363 0.00 -9.22 -7.09
N THR A 364 1.09 -9.97 -7.08
CA THR A 364 2.37 -9.56 -7.68
C THR A 364 2.20 -9.27 -9.17
N LYS A 365 1.53 -10.15 -9.94
CA LYS A 365 1.27 -9.95 -11.37
C LYS A 365 0.40 -8.71 -11.64
N PHE A 366 -0.57 -8.44 -10.78
CA PHE A 366 -1.37 -7.21 -10.88
C PHE A 366 -0.50 -5.97 -10.63
N LYS A 367 0.28 -5.94 -9.55
CA LYS A 367 1.13 -4.78 -9.22
C LYS A 367 2.26 -4.57 -10.24
N ALA A 368 2.81 -5.63 -10.82
CA ALA A 368 3.79 -5.56 -11.92
C ALA A 368 3.27 -4.81 -13.15
N SER A 369 1.94 -4.68 -13.31
CA SER A 369 1.32 -3.91 -14.39
C SER A 369 1.62 -2.40 -14.33
N PHE A 370 2.18 -1.90 -13.22
CA PHE A 370 2.51 -0.49 -13.01
C PHE A 370 4.03 -0.23 -13.00
N SER A 371 4.82 -1.16 -13.53
CA SER A 371 6.28 -1.09 -13.62
C SER A 371 6.99 -0.74 -12.31
N PRO A 372 6.63 -1.38 -11.17
CA PRO A 372 7.27 -1.12 -9.89
C PRO A 372 8.63 -1.81 -9.78
N HIS A 373 9.46 -1.29 -8.89
CA HIS A 373 10.46 -2.11 -8.23
C HIS A 373 9.82 -2.91 -7.11
N PHE A 374 10.18 -4.18 -7.00
CA PHE A 374 9.87 -4.99 -5.83
C PHE A 374 11.00 -4.82 -4.82
N VAL A 375 10.68 -4.11 -3.75
CA VAL A 375 11.64 -3.73 -2.71
C VAL A 375 11.55 -4.73 -1.57
N GLU A 376 12.64 -5.46 -1.34
CA GLU A 376 12.79 -6.38 -0.21
C GLU A 376 13.56 -5.68 0.91
N THR A 377 13.00 -5.64 2.12
CA THR A 377 13.70 -5.17 3.32
C THR A 377 14.25 -6.33 4.16
N ILE A 378 15.11 -6.01 5.12
CA ILE A 378 15.63 -7.02 6.07
C ILE A 378 14.54 -7.60 6.98
N GLY A 379 13.38 -6.93 7.11
CA GLY A 379 12.27 -7.36 7.95
C GLY A 379 12.41 -6.95 9.42
N GLU A 380 11.68 -7.64 10.28
CA GLU A 380 11.51 -7.28 11.68
C GLU A 380 12.64 -7.78 12.57
N LEU A 381 12.94 -6.97 13.61
CA LEU A 381 13.82 -7.38 14.71
C LEU A 381 13.12 -7.13 16.05
N ASP A 382 13.31 -8.07 16.97
CA ASP A 382 12.77 -8.02 18.33
C ASP A 382 13.86 -7.72 19.34
N TYR A 383 13.63 -6.78 20.26
CA TYR A 383 14.47 -6.61 21.44
C TYR A 383 13.70 -7.06 22.68
N PRO A 384 14.11 -8.17 23.33
CA PRO A 384 13.44 -8.70 24.51
C PRO A 384 13.83 -7.91 25.76
N VAL A 385 13.10 -6.86 26.12
CA VAL A 385 13.32 -6.09 27.36
C VAL A 385 13.16 -6.97 28.60
N LYS A 386 12.23 -7.96 28.55
CA LYS A 386 12.06 -8.99 29.57
C LYS A 386 12.33 -10.38 28.96
N PRO A 387 13.58 -10.86 28.90
CA PRO A 387 13.95 -12.04 28.14
C PRO A 387 13.22 -13.33 28.52
N LEU A 388 12.95 -13.55 29.81
CA LEU A 388 12.23 -14.76 30.28
C LEU A 388 10.78 -14.79 29.81
N ILE A 389 10.09 -13.62 29.84
CA ILE A 389 8.71 -13.50 29.38
C ILE A 389 8.65 -13.62 27.86
N TYR A 390 9.58 -13.00 27.15
CA TYR A 390 9.69 -13.10 25.69
C TYR A 390 9.83 -14.57 25.23
N ARG A 391 10.72 -15.34 25.85
CA ARG A 391 10.88 -16.77 25.54
C ARG A 391 9.58 -17.56 25.75
N GLY A 392 8.85 -17.27 26.81
CA GLY A 392 7.54 -17.87 27.06
C GLY A 392 6.52 -17.54 26.00
N LEU A 393 6.43 -16.26 25.58
CA LEU A 393 5.54 -15.82 24.52
C LEU A 393 5.85 -16.46 23.16
N VAL A 394 7.12 -16.49 22.75
CA VAL A 394 7.55 -17.13 21.50
C VAL A 394 7.22 -18.62 21.51
N THR A 395 7.46 -19.31 22.64
CA THR A 395 7.12 -20.73 22.78
C THR A 395 5.62 -20.96 22.64
N ALA A 396 4.79 -20.13 23.28
CA ALA A 396 3.34 -20.24 23.22
C ALA A 396 2.80 -19.99 21.79
N ILE A 397 3.33 -18.99 21.09
CA ILE A 397 2.97 -18.69 19.70
C ILE A 397 3.35 -19.86 18.78
N ASN A 398 4.56 -20.40 18.92
CA ASN A 398 5.02 -21.53 18.11
C ASN A 398 4.18 -22.80 18.35
N LEU A 399 3.77 -23.04 19.60
CA LEU A 399 2.91 -24.17 19.94
C LEU A 399 1.52 -24.01 19.32
N ARG A 400 0.92 -22.81 19.42
CA ARG A 400 -0.37 -22.50 18.79
C ARG A 400 -0.33 -22.71 17.27
N ASN A 401 0.71 -22.21 16.61
CA ASN A 401 0.88 -22.34 15.18
C ASN A 401 1.06 -23.80 14.72
N LYS A 402 1.74 -24.63 15.54
CA LYS A 402 1.84 -26.09 15.30
C LYS A 402 0.49 -26.79 15.45
N LEU A 403 -0.34 -26.35 16.40
CA LEU A 403 -1.68 -26.94 16.60
C LEU A 403 -2.67 -26.51 15.50
N ALA A 404 -2.57 -25.29 15.01
CA ALA A 404 -3.41 -24.79 13.94
C ALA A 404 -3.10 -25.40 12.54
N ARG A 405 -1.90 -25.97 12.35
CA ARG A 405 -1.46 -26.64 11.11
C ARG A 405 -1.78 -28.17 11.09
N ARG A 406 -2.33 -28.70 12.17
CA ARG A 406 -2.83 -30.08 12.28
C ARG A 406 -4.34 -30.13 12.14
#